data_6244d9affca94af7479986074fc0fcce
#
_entry.id   6244d9affca94af7479986074fc0fcce
#
_cell.length_a   1.000
_cell.length_b   1.000
_cell.length_c   1.000
_cell.angle_alpha   90.00
_cell.angle_beta   90.00
_cell.angle_gamma   90.00
#
_symmetry.space_group_name_H-M   'P 1'
#
loop_
_entity.id
_entity.type
_entity.pdbx_description
1 polymer ?
#
loop_
_entity_poly.entity_id
_entity_poly.type
_entity_poly.pdbx_seq_one_letter_code
_entity_poly.pdbx_strand_id
1 'polypeptide(L)'
;MSDAALTPSNDRPPRGHSLGAVLWRYLAPQRPMAAIMTTLLLLATGLQLLVPQLLRSFIDGAMGAAPEAELVKIAVAFLVAALLTQLLGAVATYVAAAVGWTATNLLREDLTAHTLGLDMAFHNARTPGEMIERIDGDVTALSNFLSVFAVRVLGGALLLVGVLVALWLENPAMGAVLTAFVLLELVVLSRTRRAGVPATRLEREASAKLFGFIEERLQGLDDLRANGAGAYVMHRFGAVMRGVYHDTRRAWMLRSVVWLSGYGLMVVGTAVTVGASIFLVGRGALTVGAAYMVFQYLLMLQNPVEQITQQLQELQKAGAGAQRVGELMALSSALPRRGELALPPGPLSVSFERVSFRYPDEDPERLTLDDVSFRLAPGERLGLLGRTGSGKTTLTRLLFRLYDPVAGRVRLGGVDATEADLDALRARVGLVSQEVQLFRGTLRHNLTFFDDGVDDDRILAVLAELDMLDWLERQDAGLDTVIDSGGRNLSAGEAQLVAFARVFLLDPGLIVLDEPSSRLDPATELRLEAALERLLAGRTAIVIAHRLETVERVDSILVMDGGRVAEFGPRRALAADPRSRYARLRRAALDPDAPASGSHAGVLEELA
;
A
#
# COMPACT_ATOMS: atom_id res chain seq x y z
N MET A 1 10.03 -11.78 24.82
CA MET A 1 8.61 -11.83 25.25
C MET A 1 7.86 -12.56 24.14
N SER A 2 7.36 -13.68 24.51
CA SER A 2 6.65 -14.77 23.85
C SER A 2 6.19 -14.55 22.39
N ASP A 3 6.78 -15.32 21.47
CA ASP A 3 6.30 -15.62 20.13
C ASP A 3 4.97 -16.41 20.23
N ALA A 4 3.87 -15.72 20.00
CA ALA A 4 2.61 -16.39 19.66
C ALA A 4 2.53 -16.37 18.13
N ALA A 5 2.86 -17.51 17.52
CA ALA A 5 2.66 -17.76 16.10
C ALA A 5 1.21 -17.43 15.70
N LEU A 6 1.03 -16.35 14.97
CA LEU A 6 -0.25 -15.94 14.40
C LEU A 6 -0.60 -16.89 13.25
N THR A 7 -1.40 -17.89 13.54
CA THR A 7 -2.08 -18.67 12.50
C THR A 7 -3.08 -17.75 11.78
N PRO A 8 -3.01 -17.62 10.45
CA PRO A 8 -3.98 -16.83 9.71
C PRO A 8 -5.38 -17.42 9.90
N SER A 9 -6.30 -16.60 10.39
CA SER A 9 -7.69 -16.99 10.59
C SER A 9 -8.34 -17.30 9.24
N ASN A 10 -8.81 -18.53 9.11
CA ASN A 10 -9.39 -19.12 7.89
C ASN A 10 -10.87 -18.69 7.68
N ASP A 11 -11.27 -17.51 8.17
CA ASP A 11 -12.62 -17.00 8.03
C ASP A 11 -12.74 -16.11 6.79
N ARG A 12 -13.50 -16.60 5.82
CA ARG A 12 -13.87 -15.88 4.61
C ARG A 12 -14.43 -14.49 4.97
N PRO A 13 -14.05 -13.41 4.24
CA PRO A 13 -14.57 -12.09 4.51
C PRO A 13 -16.11 -12.08 4.41
N PRO A 14 -16.80 -11.36 5.30
CA PRO A 14 -18.26 -11.29 5.27
C PRO A 14 -18.72 -10.63 3.97
N ARG A 15 -19.75 -11.23 3.34
CA ARG A 15 -20.45 -10.70 2.18
C ARG A 15 -21.23 -9.43 2.56
N GLY A 16 -20.54 -8.31 2.71
CA GLY A 16 -21.17 -7.03 3.03
C GLY A 16 -20.12 -5.92 3.08
N HIS A 17 -20.00 -5.17 1.99
CA HIS A 17 -19.03 -4.08 1.83
C HIS A 17 -19.45 -2.78 2.55
N SER A 18 -20.29 -2.84 3.59
CA SER A 18 -20.68 -1.64 4.34
C SER A 18 -19.57 -1.24 5.32
N LEU A 19 -19.35 0.08 5.45
CA LEU A 19 -18.43 0.68 6.42
C LEU A 19 -18.60 0.02 7.81
N GLY A 20 -19.85 -0.19 8.25
CA GLY A 20 -20.14 -0.79 9.53
C GLY A 20 -19.64 -2.23 9.69
N ALA A 21 -19.72 -3.07 8.65
CA ALA A 21 -19.27 -4.45 8.71
C ALA A 21 -17.74 -4.56 8.80
N VAL A 22 -17.01 -3.76 8.01
CA VAL A 22 -15.55 -3.69 8.05
C VAL A 22 -15.09 -3.20 9.42
N LEU A 23 -15.64 -2.07 9.90
CA LEU A 23 -15.25 -1.50 11.18
C LEU A 23 -15.58 -2.42 12.37
N TRP A 24 -16.74 -3.08 12.35
CA TRP A 24 -17.14 -3.95 13.45
C TRP A 24 -16.17 -5.12 13.67
N ARG A 25 -15.64 -5.70 12.60
CA ARG A 25 -14.69 -6.82 12.69
C ARG A 25 -13.44 -6.43 13.50
N TYR A 26 -12.90 -5.24 13.28
CA TYR A 26 -11.65 -4.79 13.90
C TYR A 26 -11.87 -4.02 15.22
N LEU A 27 -13.09 -3.49 15.45
CA LEU A 27 -13.46 -2.86 16.72
C LEU A 27 -13.97 -3.87 17.76
N ALA A 28 -14.56 -4.98 17.33
CA ALA A 28 -15.14 -5.96 18.25
C ALA A 28 -14.15 -6.49 19.31
N PRO A 29 -12.87 -6.76 19.00
CA PRO A 29 -11.88 -7.16 20.01
C PRO A 29 -11.59 -6.08 21.04
N GLN A 30 -11.85 -4.80 20.72
CA GLN A 30 -11.53 -3.64 21.54
C GLN A 30 -12.73 -3.09 22.31
N ARG A 31 -13.84 -3.85 22.43
CA ARG A 31 -15.05 -3.45 23.17
C ARG A 31 -14.78 -2.89 24.57
N PRO A 32 -13.88 -3.48 25.39
CA PRO A 32 -13.62 -2.94 26.73
C PRO A 32 -13.01 -1.52 26.66
N MET A 33 -12.05 -1.30 25.76
CA MET A 33 -11.46 0.04 25.56
C MET A 33 -12.50 1.05 25.03
N ALA A 34 -13.37 0.64 24.12
CA ALA A 34 -14.46 1.47 23.60
C ALA A 34 -15.47 1.84 24.71
N ALA A 35 -15.76 0.92 25.63
CA ALA A 35 -16.59 1.18 26.80
C ALA A 35 -15.94 2.19 27.75
N ILE A 36 -14.65 2.05 28.04
CA ILE A 36 -13.86 3.01 28.83
C ILE A 36 -13.90 4.41 28.18
N MET A 37 -13.63 4.48 26.88
CA MET A 37 -13.71 5.72 26.10
C MET A 37 -15.07 6.40 26.23
N THR A 38 -16.17 5.63 26.04
CA THR A 38 -17.54 6.16 26.13
C THR A 38 -17.83 6.69 27.54
N THR A 39 -17.41 5.97 28.58
CA THR A 39 -17.57 6.40 29.97
C THR A 39 -16.81 7.69 30.26
N LEU A 40 -15.54 7.78 29.80
CA LEU A 40 -14.73 9.00 29.95
C LEU A 40 -15.35 10.20 29.22
N LEU A 41 -15.91 10.00 28.02
CA LEU A 41 -16.60 11.05 27.27
C LEU A 41 -17.85 11.53 28.01
N LEU A 42 -18.66 10.62 28.53
CA LEU A 42 -19.86 10.98 29.31
C LEU A 42 -19.51 11.77 30.57
N LEU A 43 -18.49 11.33 31.31
CA LEU A 43 -18.02 12.01 32.52
C LEU A 43 -17.45 13.41 32.18
N ALA A 44 -16.61 13.50 31.15
CA ALA A 44 -16.03 14.77 30.70
C ALA A 44 -17.13 15.75 30.26
N THR A 45 -18.13 15.28 29.47
CA THR A 45 -19.26 16.09 29.04
C THR A 45 -20.14 16.52 30.21
N GLY A 46 -20.40 15.63 31.16
CA GLY A 46 -21.16 15.96 32.37
C GLY A 46 -20.49 17.06 33.21
N LEU A 47 -19.16 16.93 33.44
CA LEU A 47 -18.39 17.96 34.11
C LEU A 47 -18.32 19.27 33.32
N GLN A 48 -18.23 19.20 31.99
CA GLN A 48 -18.24 20.38 31.12
C GLN A 48 -19.55 21.17 31.24
N LEU A 49 -20.69 20.49 31.40
CA LEU A 49 -22.01 21.12 31.65
C LEU A 49 -22.12 21.69 33.09
N LEU A 50 -21.41 21.08 34.04
CA LEU A 50 -21.44 21.53 35.45
C LEU A 50 -20.66 22.84 35.67
N VAL A 51 -19.56 23.06 34.91
CA VAL A 51 -18.69 24.23 35.08
C VAL A 51 -19.43 25.56 34.99
N PRO A 52 -20.28 25.86 33.99
CA PRO A 52 -21.06 27.11 33.95
C PRO A 52 -22.08 27.22 35.07
N GLN A 53 -22.62 26.11 35.58
CA GLN A 53 -23.56 26.11 36.70
C GLN A 53 -22.90 26.47 38.03
N LEU A 54 -21.66 25.98 38.25
CA LEU A 54 -20.85 26.38 39.42
C LEU A 54 -20.55 27.89 39.37
N LEU A 55 -20.23 28.41 38.19
CA LEU A 55 -19.95 29.82 38.00
C LEU A 55 -21.19 30.67 38.21
N ARG A 56 -22.38 30.21 37.74
CA ARG A 56 -23.69 30.81 38.07
C ARG A 56 -23.87 30.90 39.60
N SER A 57 -23.70 29.77 40.32
CA SER A 57 -23.88 29.71 41.75
C SER A 57 -22.90 30.65 42.50
N PHE A 58 -21.67 30.80 41.98
CA PHE A 58 -20.71 31.76 42.52
C PHE A 58 -21.17 33.22 42.34
N ILE A 59 -21.64 33.59 41.11
CA ILE A 59 -22.07 34.95 40.81
C ILE A 59 -23.32 35.30 41.64
N ASP A 60 -24.33 34.41 41.65
CA ASP A 60 -25.56 34.63 42.40
C ASP A 60 -25.32 34.70 43.91
N GLY A 61 -24.43 33.85 44.46
CA GLY A 61 -24.03 33.90 45.83
C GLY A 61 -23.28 35.19 46.18
N ALA A 62 -22.35 35.64 45.35
CA ALA A 62 -21.63 36.91 45.55
C ALA A 62 -22.57 38.12 45.52
N MET A 63 -23.58 38.15 44.66
CA MET A 63 -24.59 39.19 44.58
C MET A 63 -25.58 39.14 45.78
N GLY A 64 -25.84 37.92 46.29
CA GLY A 64 -26.66 37.69 47.48
C GLY A 64 -25.95 37.85 48.81
N ALA A 65 -24.71 38.35 48.83
CA ALA A 65 -23.87 38.51 50.00
C ALA A 65 -23.67 37.21 50.83
N ALA A 66 -23.51 36.06 50.11
CA ALA A 66 -23.19 34.78 50.73
C ALA A 66 -21.86 34.84 51.53
N PRO A 67 -21.68 34.02 52.57
CA PRO A 67 -20.44 33.98 53.36
C PRO A 67 -19.23 33.66 52.47
N GLU A 68 -18.09 34.32 52.72
CA GLU A 68 -16.84 34.13 51.94
C GLU A 68 -16.43 32.67 51.86
N ALA A 69 -16.60 31.93 52.97
CA ALA A 69 -16.27 30.50 53.02
C ALA A 69 -17.09 29.63 52.03
N GLU A 70 -18.31 30.02 51.69
CA GLU A 70 -19.16 29.36 50.72
C GLU A 70 -18.73 29.69 49.29
N LEU A 71 -18.41 30.94 49.03
CA LEU A 71 -17.88 31.38 47.74
C LEU A 71 -16.53 30.70 47.44
N VAL A 72 -15.64 30.59 48.42
CA VAL A 72 -14.35 29.86 48.26
C VAL A 72 -14.60 28.38 47.92
N LYS A 73 -15.56 27.71 48.59
CA LYS A 73 -15.90 26.29 48.22
C LYS A 73 -16.37 26.15 46.80
N ILE A 74 -17.25 27.05 46.31
CA ILE A 74 -17.71 27.02 44.93
C ILE A 74 -16.59 27.31 43.95
N ALA A 75 -15.70 28.26 44.27
CA ALA A 75 -14.53 28.55 43.41
C ALA A 75 -13.56 27.38 43.33
N VAL A 76 -13.28 26.69 44.47
CA VAL A 76 -12.46 25.47 44.47
C VAL A 76 -13.15 24.35 43.68
N ALA A 77 -14.45 24.14 43.85
CA ALA A 77 -15.22 23.16 43.09
C ALA A 77 -15.17 23.43 41.58
N PHE A 78 -15.31 24.72 41.16
CA PHE A 78 -15.15 25.14 39.77
C PHE A 78 -13.76 24.79 39.22
N LEU A 79 -12.69 25.16 39.97
CA LEU A 79 -11.33 24.88 39.53
C LEU A 79 -11.08 23.35 39.36
N VAL A 80 -11.52 22.57 40.36
CA VAL A 80 -11.38 21.11 40.32
C VAL A 80 -12.18 20.52 39.16
N ALA A 81 -13.44 20.94 38.94
CA ALA A 81 -14.26 20.48 37.84
C ALA A 81 -13.66 20.85 36.48
N ALA A 82 -13.13 22.06 36.33
CA ALA A 82 -12.46 22.50 35.10
C ALA A 82 -11.21 21.69 34.80
N LEU A 83 -10.34 21.44 35.79
CA LEU A 83 -9.13 20.62 35.65
C LEU A 83 -9.49 19.16 35.34
N LEU A 84 -10.46 18.58 36.02
CA LEU A 84 -10.94 17.22 35.74
C LEU A 84 -11.53 17.10 34.33
N THR A 85 -12.26 18.09 33.86
CA THR A 85 -12.79 18.11 32.48
C THR A 85 -11.67 18.02 31.46
N GLN A 86 -10.59 18.79 31.62
CA GLN A 86 -9.44 18.76 30.72
C GLN A 86 -8.70 17.42 30.78
N LEU A 87 -8.48 16.90 31.99
CA LEU A 87 -7.79 15.62 32.18
C LEU A 87 -8.58 14.46 31.55
N LEU A 88 -9.88 14.37 31.86
CA LEU A 88 -10.75 13.32 31.32
C LEU A 88 -10.87 13.43 29.79
N GLY A 89 -10.97 14.65 29.25
CA GLY A 89 -10.99 14.90 27.80
C GLY A 89 -9.68 14.45 27.11
N ALA A 90 -8.54 14.76 27.72
CA ALA A 90 -7.24 14.32 27.21
C ALA A 90 -7.11 12.78 27.23
N VAL A 91 -7.48 12.13 28.35
CA VAL A 91 -7.46 10.66 28.46
C VAL A 91 -8.45 10.01 27.48
N ALA A 92 -9.66 10.55 27.34
CA ALA A 92 -10.64 10.06 26.37
C ALA A 92 -10.12 10.14 24.93
N THR A 93 -9.45 11.25 24.58
CA THR A 93 -8.81 11.43 23.26
C THR A 93 -7.69 10.42 23.04
N TYR A 94 -6.84 10.19 24.05
CA TYR A 94 -5.78 9.20 23.98
C TYR A 94 -6.33 7.77 23.78
N VAL A 95 -7.35 7.38 24.55
CA VAL A 95 -7.99 6.06 24.41
C VAL A 95 -8.66 5.91 23.05
N ALA A 96 -9.34 6.95 22.55
CA ALA A 96 -9.96 6.94 21.23
C ALA A 96 -8.92 6.76 20.11
N ALA A 97 -7.79 7.47 20.21
CA ALA A 97 -6.68 7.31 19.28
C ALA A 97 -6.10 5.88 19.34
N ALA A 98 -5.87 5.34 20.53
CA ALA A 98 -5.34 3.99 20.71
C ALA A 98 -6.27 2.93 20.09
N VAL A 99 -7.58 3.01 20.32
CA VAL A 99 -8.59 2.13 19.72
C VAL A 99 -8.57 2.25 18.19
N GLY A 100 -8.57 3.47 17.66
CA GLY A 100 -8.55 3.70 16.21
C GLY A 100 -7.30 3.13 15.55
N TRP A 101 -6.12 3.43 16.11
CA TRP A 101 -4.84 2.95 15.58
C TRP A 101 -4.69 1.42 15.65
N THR A 102 -5.08 0.81 16.76
CA THR A 102 -5.01 -0.66 16.89
C THR A 102 -5.92 -1.35 15.88
N ALA A 103 -7.17 -0.88 15.74
CA ALA A 103 -8.11 -1.44 14.76
C ALA A 103 -7.60 -1.32 13.32
N THR A 104 -7.04 -0.16 12.97
CA THR A 104 -6.57 0.10 11.61
C THR A 104 -5.22 -0.55 11.30
N ASN A 105 -4.35 -0.75 12.29
CA ASN A 105 -3.12 -1.51 12.09
C ASN A 105 -3.40 -3.00 11.83
N LEU A 106 -4.34 -3.60 12.56
CA LEU A 106 -4.80 -4.96 12.26
C LEU A 106 -5.40 -5.06 10.85
N LEU A 107 -6.19 -4.07 10.45
CA LEU A 107 -6.73 -4.02 9.08
C LEU A 107 -5.61 -3.90 8.04
N ARG A 108 -4.57 -3.07 8.28
CA ARG A 108 -3.41 -2.95 7.38
C ARG A 108 -2.66 -4.27 7.23
N GLU A 109 -2.43 -4.95 8.34
CA GLU A 109 -1.75 -6.24 8.37
C GLU A 109 -2.52 -7.27 7.53
N ASP A 110 -3.82 -7.46 7.81
CA ASP A 110 -4.68 -8.36 7.05
C ASP A 110 -4.73 -7.99 5.55
N LEU A 111 -4.88 -6.70 5.24
CA LEU A 111 -4.98 -6.21 3.87
C LEU A 111 -3.66 -6.39 3.10
N THR A 112 -2.53 -6.15 3.77
CA THR A 112 -1.20 -6.37 3.18
C THR A 112 -0.97 -7.84 2.89
N ALA A 113 -1.21 -8.70 3.87
CA ALA A 113 -1.08 -10.15 3.71
C ALA A 113 -2.00 -10.69 2.60
N HIS A 114 -3.26 -10.21 2.57
CA HIS A 114 -4.21 -10.56 1.53
C HIS A 114 -3.74 -10.11 0.14
N THR A 115 -3.30 -8.86 0.01
CA THR A 115 -2.85 -8.29 -1.27
C THR A 115 -1.62 -9.03 -1.82
N LEU A 116 -0.62 -9.29 -0.98
CA LEU A 116 0.57 -10.08 -1.35
C LEU A 116 0.23 -11.52 -1.74
N GLY A 117 -0.89 -12.04 -1.23
CA GLY A 117 -1.39 -13.38 -1.56
C GLY A 117 -2.17 -13.48 -2.87
N LEU A 118 -2.50 -12.36 -3.52
CA LEU A 118 -3.19 -12.36 -4.83
C LEU A 118 -2.22 -12.77 -5.95
N ASP A 119 -2.79 -13.14 -7.10
CA ASP A 119 -2.01 -13.61 -8.26
C ASP A 119 -1.35 -12.47 -9.04
N MET A 120 -0.43 -12.84 -9.93
CA MET A 120 0.31 -11.87 -10.75
C MET A 120 -0.57 -11.13 -11.76
N ALA A 121 -1.72 -11.69 -12.16
CA ALA A 121 -2.67 -11.00 -13.04
C ALA A 121 -3.22 -9.75 -12.34
N PHE A 122 -3.55 -9.87 -11.05
CA PHE A 122 -3.96 -8.75 -10.23
C PHE A 122 -2.86 -7.67 -10.13
N HIS A 123 -1.61 -8.08 -9.83
CA HIS A 123 -0.50 -7.16 -9.64
C HIS A 123 -0.06 -6.46 -10.93
N ASN A 124 -0.09 -7.14 -12.07
CA ASN A 124 0.27 -6.55 -13.36
C ASN A 124 -0.79 -5.54 -13.86
N ALA A 125 -2.06 -5.75 -13.51
CA ALA A 125 -3.15 -4.84 -13.89
C ALA A 125 -3.17 -3.54 -13.06
N ARG A 126 -2.34 -3.40 -12.04
CA ARG A 126 -2.34 -2.27 -11.10
C ARG A 126 -0.94 -1.77 -10.80
N THR A 127 -0.81 -0.46 -10.56
CA THR A 127 0.47 0.13 -10.17
C THR A 127 0.74 -0.07 -8.68
N PRO A 128 2.02 -0.19 -8.27
CA PRO A 128 2.39 -0.24 -6.85
C PRO A 128 1.86 0.96 -6.05
N GLY A 129 1.84 2.16 -6.66
CA GLY A 129 1.29 3.36 -6.04
C GLY A 129 -0.20 3.26 -5.72
N GLU A 130 -1.00 2.65 -6.62
CA GLU A 130 -2.42 2.38 -6.35
C GLU A 130 -2.59 1.43 -5.16
N MET A 131 -1.75 0.42 -5.05
CA MET A 131 -1.81 -0.53 -3.93
C MET A 131 -1.43 0.12 -2.60
N ILE A 132 -0.39 0.96 -2.58
CA ILE A 132 0.00 1.73 -1.40
C ILE A 132 -1.15 2.65 -0.96
N GLU A 133 -1.81 3.36 -1.90
CA GLU A 133 -2.94 4.21 -1.59
C GLU A 133 -4.11 3.42 -0.97
N ARG A 134 -4.39 2.20 -1.46
CA ARG A 134 -5.45 1.35 -0.89
C ARG A 134 -5.09 0.81 0.49
N ILE A 135 -3.83 0.34 0.68
CA ILE A 135 -3.38 -0.28 1.94
C ILE A 135 -3.14 0.78 3.02
N ASP A 136 -2.58 1.93 2.68
CA ASP A 136 -2.26 2.97 3.66
C ASP A 136 -3.22 4.17 3.59
N GLY A 137 -3.47 4.75 2.44
CA GLY A 137 -4.31 5.94 2.28
C GLY A 137 -5.75 5.71 2.71
N ASP A 138 -6.41 4.67 2.20
CA ASP A 138 -7.80 4.33 2.55
C ASP A 138 -7.92 3.91 4.02
N VAL A 139 -6.98 3.12 4.53
CA VAL A 139 -6.96 2.72 5.95
C VAL A 139 -6.67 3.90 6.86
N THR A 140 -5.82 4.85 6.45
CA THR A 140 -5.59 6.10 7.19
C THR A 140 -6.86 6.96 7.25
N ALA A 141 -7.64 7.04 6.17
CA ALA A 141 -8.94 7.72 6.18
C ALA A 141 -9.91 7.08 7.18
N LEU A 142 -9.92 5.74 7.28
CA LEU A 142 -10.67 4.99 8.30
C LEU A 142 -10.16 5.27 9.71
N SER A 143 -8.85 5.30 9.92
CA SER A 143 -8.21 5.61 11.21
C SER A 143 -8.59 6.99 11.71
N ASN A 144 -8.46 8.00 10.85
CA ASN A 144 -8.83 9.38 11.17
C ASN A 144 -10.31 9.49 11.51
N PHE A 145 -11.18 8.82 10.75
CA PHE A 145 -12.59 8.76 11.05
C PHE A 145 -12.86 8.13 12.43
N LEU A 146 -12.33 6.96 12.72
CA LEU A 146 -12.55 6.25 13.98
C LEU A 146 -12.07 7.04 15.20
N SER A 147 -10.84 7.55 15.14
CA SER A 147 -10.22 8.26 16.25
C SER A 147 -10.88 9.61 16.55
N VAL A 148 -11.28 10.31 15.50
CA VAL A 148 -11.83 11.69 15.60
C VAL A 148 -13.34 11.69 15.74
N PHE A 149 -14.04 10.77 15.07
CA PHE A 149 -15.51 10.71 15.08
C PHE A 149 -16.06 10.48 16.48
N ALA A 150 -15.53 9.52 17.23
CA ALA A 150 -16.01 9.21 18.56
C ALA A 150 -15.90 10.42 19.51
N VAL A 151 -14.76 11.11 19.51
CA VAL A 151 -14.54 12.24 20.42
C VAL A 151 -15.26 13.50 19.94
N ARG A 152 -15.12 13.86 18.68
CA ARG A 152 -15.65 15.13 18.17
C ARG A 152 -17.13 15.10 17.81
N VAL A 153 -17.60 13.99 17.22
CA VAL A 153 -19.01 13.92 16.79
C VAL A 153 -19.90 13.43 17.91
N LEU A 154 -19.56 12.28 18.53
CA LEU A 154 -20.39 11.78 19.66
C LEU A 154 -20.27 12.69 20.87
N GLY A 155 -19.05 13.11 21.26
CA GLY A 155 -18.84 14.06 22.35
C GLY A 155 -19.48 15.41 22.08
N GLY A 156 -19.31 15.95 20.87
CA GLY A 156 -19.97 17.20 20.45
C GLY A 156 -21.48 17.12 20.42
N ALA A 157 -22.05 16.01 19.91
CA ALA A 157 -23.50 15.79 19.92
C ALA A 157 -24.06 15.65 21.35
N LEU A 158 -23.36 14.91 22.22
CA LEU A 158 -23.72 14.80 23.63
C LEU A 158 -23.70 16.17 24.34
N LEU A 159 -22.64 16.95 24.08
CA LEU A 159 -22.53 18.31 24.62
C LEU A 159 -23.66 19.22 24.13
N LEU A 160 -23.92 19.20 22.81
CA LEU A 160 -24.99 20.00 22.21
C LEU A 160 -26.35 19.65 22.81
N VAL A 161 -26.70 18.38 22.89
CA VAL A 161 -27.96 17.92 23.51
C VAL A 161 -27.96 18.26 24.99
N GLY A 162 -26.87 18.03 25.72
CA GLY A 162 -26.75 18.34 27.15
C GLY A 162 -26.94 19.83 27.45
N VAL A 163 -26.35 20.73 26.66
CA VAL A 163 -26.53 22.19 26.79
C VAL A 163 -27.98 22.58 26.51
N LEU A 164 -28.58 22.07 25.43
CA LEU A 164 -29.99 22.40 25.13
C LEU A 164 -30.93 21.90 26.24
N VAL A 165 -30.73 20.68 26.74
CA VAL A 165 -31.54 20.16 27.86
C VAL A 165 -31.34 21.01 29.10
N ALA A 166 -30.12 21.38 29.47
CA ALA A 166 -29.85 22.24 30.60
C ALA A 166 -30.55 23.61 30.48
N LEU A 167 -30.56 24.20 29.29
CA LEU A 167 -31.23 25.46 29.00
C LEU A 167 -32.76 25.35 29.08
N TRP A 168 -33.37 24.26 28.57
CA TRP A 168 -34.79 24.01 28.68
C TRP A 168 -35.25 23.81 30.13
N LEU A 169 -34.42 23.17 30.97
CA LEU A 169 -34.68 22.98 32.38
C LEU A 169 -34.56 24.29 33.17
N GLU A 170 -33.67 25.18 32.77
CA GLU A 170 -33.45 26.47 33.42
C GLU A 170 -34.56 27.49 33.10
N ASN A 171 -34.76 27.70 31.80
CA ASN A 171 -35.81 28.63 31.31
C ASN A 171 -36.27 28.21 29.91
N PRO A 172 -37.54 27.78 29.72
CA PRO A 172 -38.05 27.33 28.43
C PRO A 172 -37.93 28.36 27.30
N ALA A 173 -38.03 29.66 27.61
CA ALA A 173 -37.89 30.71 26.60
C ALA A 173 -36.45 30.77 26.07
N MET A 174 -35.44 30.66 26.95
CA MET A 174 -34.03 30.58 26.56
C MET A 174 -33.71 29.29 25.83
N GLY A 175 -34.25 28.16 26.29
CA GLY A 175 -34.18 26.89 25.59
C GLY A 175 -34.68 26.96 24.15
N ALA A 176 -35.86 27.61 23.95
CA ALA A 176 -36.43 27.77 22.62
C ALA A 176 -35.60 28.70 21.72
N VAL A 177 -35.13 29.85 22.24
CA VAL A 177 -34.28 30.80 21.48
C VAL A 177 -32.98 30.13 21.00
N LEU A 178 -32.27 29.43 21.91
CA LEU A 178 -31.00 28.79 21.55
C LEU A 178 -31.18 27.54 20.70
N THR A 179 -32.29 26.79 20.87
CA THR A 179 -32.62 25.70 19.95
C THR A 179 -32.89 26.22 18.55
N ALA A 180 -33.68 27.30 18.40
CA ALA A 180 -33.92 27.93 17.10
C ALA A 180 -32.63 28.47 16.48
N PHE A 181 -31.74 29.06 17.29
CA PHE A 181 -30.42 29.53 16.85
C PHE A 181 -29.55 28.38 16.31
N VAL A 182 -29.40 27.26 17.03
CA VAL A 182 -28.65 26.08 16.61
C VAL A 182 -29.20 25.50 15.30
N LEU A 183 -30.51 25.38 15.18
CA LEU A 183 -31.14 24.90 13.94
C LEU A 183 -30.85 25.83 12.76
N LEU A 184 -30.94 27.15 12.97
CA LEU A 184 -30.61 28.15 11.98
C LEU A 184 -29.13 28.06 11.57
N GLU A 185 -28.22 27.94 12.53
CA GLU A 185 -26.78 27.79 12.31
C GLU A 185 -26.45 26.54 11.48
N LEU A 186 -27.03 25.37 11.82
CA LEU A 186 -26.90 24.13 11.05
C LEU A 186 -27.39 24.29 9.61
N VAL A 187 -28.50 24.95 9.38
CA VAL A 187 -29.06 25.21 8.04
C VAL A 187 -28.13 26.12 7.23
N VAL A 188 -27.73 27.26 7.81
CA VAL A 188 -26.87 28.24 7.14
C VAL A 188 -25.51 27.60 6.81
N LEU A 189 -24.87 26.94 7.78
CA LEU A 189 -23.57 26.33 7.60
C LEU A 189 -23.60 25.19 6.57
N SER A 190 -24.65 24.37 6.56
CA SER A 190 -24.82 23.29 5.58
C SER A 190 -25.00 23.81 4.16
N ARG A 191 -25.74 24.91 3.97
CA ARG A 191 -25.96 25.52 2.64
C ARG A 191 -24.72 26.24 2.12
N THR A 192 -24.08 27.05 2.95
CA THR A 192 -22.87 27.80 2.56
C THR A 192 -21.72 26.86 2.20
N ARG A 193 -21.53 25.77 2.96
CA ARG A 193 -20.52 24.74 2.65
C ARG A 193 -20.80 24.03 1.34
N ARG A 194 -22.04 23.63 1.06
CA ARG A 194 -22.41 23.01 -0.22
C ARG A 194 -22.06 23.89 -1.41
N ALA A 195 -22.28 25.20 -1.29
CA ALA A 195 -21.92 26.16 -2.34
C ALA A 195 -20.41 26.22 -2.61
N GLY A 196 -19.56 25.93 -1.63
CA GLY A 196 -18.09 25.93 -1.77
C GLY A 196 -17.50 24.67 -2.41
N VAL A 197 -18.25 23.56 -2.44
CA VAL A 197 -17.75 22.24 -2.93
C VAL A 197 -17.20 22.29 -4.37
N PRO A 198 -17.89 22.91 -5.37
CA PRO A 198 -17.39 22.95 -6.74
C PRO A 198 -16.04 23.69 -6.87
N ALA A 199 -15.87 24.79 -6.15
CA ALA A 199 -14.62 25.55 -6.20
C ALA A 199 -13.45 24.81 -5.55
N THR A 200 -13.69 24.09 -4.45
CA THR A 200 -12.69 23.24 -3.81
C THR A 200 -12.28 22.07 -4.72
N ARG A 201 -13.19 21.55 -5.52
CA ARG A 201 -12.88 20.53 -6.53
C ARG A 201 -11.96 21.07 -7.61
N LEU A 202 -12.26 22.24 -8.17
CA LEU A 202 -11.40 22.89 -9.18
C LEU A 202 -10.00 23.20 -8.64
N GLU A 203 -9.91 23.68 -7.39
CA GLU A 203 -8.63 23.90 -6.71
C GLU A 203 -7.78 22.60 -6.62
N ARG A 204 -8.42 21.46 -6.27
CA ARG A 204 -7.73 20.17 -6.22
C ARG A 204 -7.28 19.68 -7.60
N GLU A 205 -8.12 19.86 -8.62
CA GLU A 205 -7.79 19.51 -9.99
C GLU A 205 -6.62 20.36 -10.52
N ALA A 206 -6.59 21.66 -10.20
CA ALA A 206 -5.48 22.55 -10.55
C ALA A 206 -4.17 22.15 -9.82
N SER A 207 -4.26 21.78 -8.54
CA SER A 207 -3.11 21.30 -7.76
C SER A 207 -2.58 19.96 -8.30
N ALA A 208 -3.46 19.03 -8.66
CA ALA A 208 -3.06 17.76 -9.28
C ALA A 208 -2.32 17.98 -10.62
N LYS A 209 -2.79 18.92 -11.46
CA LYS A 209 -2.09 19.31 -12.70
C LYS A 209 -0.71 19.90 -12.43
N LEU A 210 -0.56 20.67 -11.36
CA LEU A 210 0.74 21.23 -10.95
C LEU A 210 1.70 20.11 -10.52
N PHE A 211 1.25 19.19 -9.68
CA PHE A 211 2.09 18.08 -9.23
C PHE A 211 2.50 17.18 -10.39
N GLY A 212 1.57 16.80 -11.27
CA GLY A 212 1.90 16.02 -12.47
C GLY A 212 2.89 16.75 -13.40
N PHE A 213 2.74 18.08 -13.54
CA PHE A 213 3.71 18.89 -14.29
C PHE A 213 5.12 18.83 -13.68
N ILE A 214 5.24 18.93 -12.35
CA ILE A 214 6.54 18.88 -11.64
C ILE A 214 7.14 17.47 -11.74
N GLU A 215 6.35 16.44 -11.48
CA GLU A 215 6.77 15.05 -11.53
C GLU A 215 7.37 14.68 -12.89
N GLU A 216 6.66 14.98 -13.99
CA GLU A 216 7.13 14.71 -15.36
C GLU A 216 8.50 15.38 -15.64
N ARG A 217 8.70 16.65 -15.16
CA ARG A 217 9.96 17.37 -15.38
C ARG A 217 11.10 16.87 -14.49
N LEU A 218 10.77 16.40 -13.28
CA LEU A 218 11.79 15.78 -12.41
C LEU A 218 12.25 14.42 -12.94
N GLN A 219 11.34 13.63 -13.52
CA GLN A 219 11.69 12.35 -14.17
C GLN A 219 12.60 12.56 -15.39
N GLY A 220 12.35 13.61 -16.18
CA GLY A 220 13.19 13.98 -17.34
C GLY A 220 14.25 15.04 -17.06
N LEU A 221 14.72 15.19 -15.81
CA LEU A 221 15.60 16.29 -15.41
C LEU A 221 16.94 16.30 -16.16
N ASP A 222 17.53 15.15 -16.41
CA ASP A 222 18.80 15.01 -17.11
C ASP A 222 18.67 15.49 -18.56
N ASP A 223 17.60 15.10 -19.26
CA ASP A 223 17.32 15.55 -20.62
C ASP A 223 17.06 17.06 -20.69
N LEU A 224 16.30 17.59 -19.73
CA LEU A 224 16.01 19.01 -19.64
C LEU A 224 17.27 19.84 -19.40
N ARG A 225 18.19 19.35 -18.56
CA ARG A 225 19.48 20.02 -18.29
C ARG A 225 20.43 19.90 -19.47
N ALA A 226 20.55 18.71 -20.06
CA ALA A 226 21.43 18.49 -21.22
C ALA A 226 21.04 19.35 -22.43
N ASN A 227 19.73 19.60 -22.62
CA ASN A 227 19.22 20.41 -23.75
C ASN A 227 18.96 21.89 -23.40
N GLY A 228 19.34 22.35 -22.20
CA GLY A 228 19.21 23.76 -21.81
C GLY A 228 17.76 24.27 -21.72
N ALA A 229 16.78 23.39 -21.51
CA ALA A 229 15.34 23.71 -21.56
C ALA A 229 14.79 24.40 -20.31
N GLY A 230 15.62 24.78 -19.33
CA GLY A 230 15.21 25.33 -18.04
C GLY A 230 14.31 26.57 -18.15
N ALA A 231 14.63 27.52 -19.03
CA ALA A 231 13.84 28.73 -19.24
C ALA A 231 12.42 28.41 -19.78
N TYR A 232 12.30 27.46 -20.70
CA TYR A 232 11.01 26.98 -21.21
C TYR A 232 10.17 26.33 -20.11
N VAL A 233 10.78 25.47 -19.31
CA VAL A 233 10.09 24.82 -18.19
C VAL A 233 9.55 25.84 -17.20
N MET A 234 10.34 26.86 -16.83
CA MET A 234 9.90 27.92 -15.92
C MET A 234 8.81 28.81 -16.53
N HIS A 235 8.84 29.07 -17.83
CA HIS A 235 7.74 29.77 -18.51
C HIS A 235 6.42 28.97 -18.43
N ARG A 236 6.48 27.68 -18.72
CA ARG A 236 5.31 26.76 -18.63
C ARG A 236 4.82 26.61 -17.19
N PHE A 237 5.73 26.46 -16.22
CA PHE A 237 5.41 26.44 -14.79
C PHE A 237 4.62 27.70 -14.38
N GLY A 238 5.06 28.88 -14.82
CA GLY A 238 4.34 30.13 -14.56
C GLY A 238 2.92 30.15 -15.14
N ALA A 239 2.69 29.49 -16.28
CA ALA A 239 1.35 29.34 -16.86
C ALA A 239 0.45 28.44 -16.00
N VAL A 240 0.98 27.29 -15.55
CA VAL A 240 0.25 26.35 -14.66
C VAL A 240 -0.05 27.03 -13.32
N MET A 241 0.93 27.73 -12.73
CA MET A 241 0.76 28.45 -11.46
C MET A 241 -0.30 29.55 -11.51
N ARG A 242 -0.47 30.25 -12.65
CA ARG A 242 -1.58 31.21 -12.80
C ARG A 242 -2.95 30.53 -12.71
N GLY A 243 -3.09 29.35 -13.29
CA GLY A 243 -4.32 28.54 -13.16
C GLY A 243 -4.60 28.15 -11.71
N VAL A 244 -3.57 27.60 -11.03
CA VAL A 244 -3.67 27.24 -9.60
C VAL A 244 -4.05 28.46 -8.76
N TYR A 245 -3.39 29.60 -8.97
CA TYR A 245 -3.69 30.83 -8.23
C TYR A 245 -5.14 31.29 -8.41
N HIS A 246 -5.66 31.25 -9.64
CA HIS A 246 -7.03 31.66 -9.94
C HIS A 246 -8.05 30.77 -9.20
N ASP A 247 -7.89 29.44 -9.29
CA ASP A 247 -8.83 28.50 -8.71
C ASP A 247 -8.71 28.44 -7.18
N THR A 248 -7.49 28.51 -6.64
CA THR A 248 -7.25 28.62 -5.19
C THR A 248 -7.85 29.91 -4.62
N ARG A 249 -7.67 31.05 -5.29
CA ARG A 249 -8.26 32.33 -4.87
C ARG A 249 -9.78 32.24 -4.81
N ARG A 250 -10.42 31.65 -5.83
CA ARG A 250 -11.88 31.46 -5.87
C ARG A 250 -12.36 30.55 -4.73
N ALA A 251 -11.69 29.44 -4.50
CA ALA A 251 -12.00 28.53 -3.41
C ALA A 251 -11.82 29.20 -2.04
N TRP A 252 -10.77 30.02 -1.89
CA TRP A 252 -10.50 30.79 -0.67
C TRP A 252 -11.59 31.81 -0.37
N MET A 253 -12.04 32.56 -1.39
CA MET A 253 -13.14 33.54 -1.23
C MET A 253 -14.41 32.85 -0.76
N LEU A 254 -14.78 31.68 -1.33
CA LEU A 254 -15.97 30.96 -0.92
C LEU A 254 -15.82 30.35 0.49
N ARG A 255 -14.64 29.86 0.86
CA ARG A 255 -14.35 29.43 2.24
C ARG A 255 -14.47 30.60 3.23
N SER A 256 -14.00 31.79 2.84
CA SER A 256 -14.13 33.00 3.67
C SER A 256 -15.58 33.38 3.88
N VAL A 257 -16.46 33.22 2.89
CA VAL A 257 -17.91 33.43 3.05
C VAL A 257 -18.51 32.45 4.06
N VAL A 258 -18.11 31.16 4.01
CA VAL A 258 -18.55 30.15 5.00
C VAL A 258 -18.13 30.56 6.41
N TRP A 259 -16.86 30.93 6.58
CA TRP A 259 -16.32 31.36 7.87
C TRP A 259 -17.02 32.63 8.38
N LEU A 260 -17.17 33.64 7.50
CA LEU A 260 -17.81 34.91 7.84
C LEU A 260 -19.31 34.74 8.20
N SER A 261 -20.00 33.81 7.51
CA SER A 261 -21.41 33.52 7.81
C SER A 261 -21.59 32.88 9.20
N GLY A 262 -20.69 31.94 9.57
CA GLY A 262 -20.68 31.33 10.91
C GLY A 262 -20.39 32.36 12.01
N TYR A 263 -19.34 33.15 11.83
CA TYR A 263 -18.96 34.22 12.77
C TYR A 263 -20.05 35.30 12.87
N GLY A 264 -20.60 35.74 11.75
CA GLY A 264 -21.66 36.72 11.73
C GLY A 264 -22.93 36.24 12.45
N LEU A 265 -23.27 34.96 12.23
CA LEU A 265 -24.43 34.36 12.92
C LEU A 265 -24.18 34.26 14.44
N MET A 266 -22.96 33.93 14.84
CA MET A 266 -22.56 33.87 16.26
C MET A 266 -22.65 35.24 16.93
N VAL A 267 -22.23 36.32 16.25
CA VAL A 267 -22.41 37.70 16.78
C VAL A 267 -23.87 38.04 16.97
N VAL A 268 -24.71 37.73 15.98
CA VAL A 268 -26.17 37.94 16.09
C VAL A 268 -26.76 37.08 17.21
N GLY A 269 -26.38 35.79 17.29
CA GLY A 269 -26.82 34.90 18.37
C GLY A 269 -26.43 35.40 19.76
N THR A 270 -25.23 35.94 19.90
CA THR A 270 -24.75 36.57 21.13
C THR A 270 -25.57 37.79 21.48
N ALA A 271 -25.83 38.69 20.53
CA ALA A 271 -26.63 39.88 20.75
C ALA A 271 -28.07 39.55 21.16
N VAL A 272 -28.70 38.58 20.48
CA VAL A 272 -30.06 38.10 20.83
C VAL A 272 -30.09 37.47 22.22
N THR A 273 -29.10 36.59 22.53
CA THR A 273 -29.03 35.90 23.83
C THR A 273 -28.82 36.89 24.98
N VAL A 274 -27.90 37.84 24.82
CA VAL A 274 -27.63 38.88 25.83
C VAL A 274 -28.87 39.79 25.99
N GLY A 275 -29.48 40.23 24.89
CA GLY A 275 -30.67 41.06 24.93
C GLY A 275 -31.86 40.36 25.62
N ALA A 276 -32.11 39.09 25.28
CA ALA A 276 -33.14 38.29 25.94
C ALA A 276 -32.83 38.03 27.42
N SER A 277 -31.55 37.80 27.77
CA SER A 277 -31.11 37.64 29.17
C SER A 277 -31.34 38.91 29.98
N ILE A 278 -30.99 40.08 29.45
CA ILE A 278 -31.24 41.39 30.11
C ILE A 278 -32.75 41.58 30.34
N PHE A 279 -33.58 41.28 29.33
CA PHE A 279 -35.01 41.40 29.44
C PHE A 279 -35.62 40.47 30.51
N LEU A 280 -35.14 39.22 30.61
CA LEU A 280 -35.64 38.27 31.60
C LEU A 280 -35.12 38.57 33.01
N VAL A 281 -33.88 39.06 33.15
CA VAL A 281 -33.35 39.53 34.44
C VAL A 281 -34.14 40.74 34.93
N GLY A 282 -34.44 41.71 34.06
CA GLY A 282 -35.27 42.87 34.40
C GLY A 282 -36.70 42.53 34.85
N ARG A 283 -37.21 41.35 34.45
CA ARG A 283 -38.53 40.82 34.89
C ARG A 283 -38.42 39.90 36.12
N GLY A 284 -37.24 39.67 36.66
CA GLY A 284 -37.04 38.74 37.76
C GLY A 284 -37.20 37.26 37.38
N ALA A 285 -37.25 36.93 36.08
CA ALA A 285 -37.42 35.58 35.57
C ALA A 285 -36.06 34.82 35.43
N LEU A 286 -34.94 35.54 35.50
CA LEU A 286 -33.58 34.99 35.50
C LEU A 286 -32.74 35.74 36.54
N THR A 287 -31.75 35.04 37.14
CA THR A 287 -30.70 35.67 37.94
C THR A 287 -29.55 36.16 37.03
N VAL A 288 -28.71 37.05 37.55
CA VAL A 288 -27.52 37.52 36.79
C VAL A 288 -26.56 36.39 36.53
N GLY A 289 -26.34 35.48 37.48
CA GLY A 289 -25.52 34.29 37.30
C GLY A 289 -26.11 33.34 36.25
N ALA A 290 -27.46 33.17 36.23
CA ALA A 290 -28.11 32.37 35.19
C ALA A 290 -27.99 33.00 33.79
N ALA A 291 -28.05 34.33 33.67
CA ALA A 291 -27.81 35.03 32.41
C ALA A 291 -26.38 34.80 31.89
N TYR A 292 -25.39 34.85 32.78
CA TYR A 292 -24.01 34.54 32.45
C TYR A 292 -23.81 33.06 32.06
N MET A 293 -24.45 32.13 32.75
CA MET A 293 -24.45 30.72 32.41
C MET A 293 -25.01 30.46 30.99
N VAL A 294 -26.13 31.10 30.65
CA VAL A 294 -26.73 31.02 29.30
C VAL A 294 -25.77 31.52 28.24
N PHE A 295 -25.07 32.63 28.51
CA PHE A 295 -24.01 33.13 27.62
C PHE A 295 -22.86 32.15 27.43
N GLN A 296 -22.39 31.53 28.50
CA GLN A 296 -21.35 30.49 28.43
C GLN A 296 -21.83 29.27 27.65
N TYR A 297 -23.06 28.82 27.83
CA TYR A 297 -23.62 27.71 27.04
C TYR A 297 -23.75 28.06 25.56
N LEU A 298 -24.09 29.30 25.19
CA LEU A 298 -24.06 29.73 23.79
C LEU A 298 -22.64 29.58 23.18
N LEU A 299 -21.59 30.05 23.89
CA LEU A 299 -20.21 29.91 23.43
C LEU A 299 -19.79 28.44 23.28
N MET A 300 -20.27 27.56 24.15
CA MET A 300 -19.98 26.12 24.09
C MET A 300 -20.67 25.43 22.91
N LEU A 301 -21.76 25.96 22.33
CA LEU A 301 -22.45 25.38 21.18
C LEU A 301 -21.73 25.58 19.86
N GLN A 302 -20.84 26.57 19.74
CA GLN A 302 -20.12 26.90 18.51
C GLN A 302 -19.27 25.73 17.99
N ASN A 303 -18.42 25.18 18.84
CA ASN A 303 -17.48 24.12 18.43
C ASN A 303 -18.17 22.81 17.98
N PRO A 304 -19.16 22.26 18.70
CA PRO A 304 -19.87 21.06 18.29
C PRO A 304 -20.54 21.18 16.91
N VAL A 305 -21.21 22.30 16.63
CA VAL A 305 -21.90 22.53 15.35
C VAL A 305 -20.90 22.54 14.18
N GLU A 306 -19.78 23.23 14.37
CA GLU A 306 -18.71 23.27 13.36
C GLU A 306 -18.07 21.89 13.15
N GLN A 307 -17.74 21.17 14.21
CA GLN A 307 -17.13 19.85 14.19
C GLN A 307 -18.03 18.80 13.51
N ILE A 308 -19.31 18.72 13.87
CA ILE A 308 -20.28 17.79 13.25
C ILE A 308 -20.33 18.03 11.73
N THR A 309 -20.36 19.30 11.32
CA THR A 309 -20.45 19.64 9.90
C THR A 309 -19.16 19.31 9.13
N GLN A 310 -17.98 19.44 9.76
CA GLN A 310 -16.69 19.05 9.16
C GLN A 310 -16.58 17.53 9.00
N GLN A 311 -17.03 16.77 9.98
CA GLN A 311 -16.91 15.31 10.01
C GLN A 311 -17.78 14.60 8.98
N LEU A 312 -18.79 15.25 8.41
CA LEU A 312 -19.59 14.66 7.33
C LEU A 312 -18.74 14.33 6.08
N GLN A 313 -17.74 15.15 5.78
CA GLN A 313 -16.80 14.89 4.67
C GLN A 313 -15.86 13.71 4.99
N GLU A 314 -15.36 13.64 6.21
CA GLU A 314 -14.51 12.53 6.65
C GLU A 314 -15.29 11.21 6.68
N LEU A 315 -16.56 11.23 7.07
CA LEU A 315 -17.46 10.06 6.96
C LEU A 315 -17.60 9.58 5.50
N GLN A 316 -17.76 10.51 4.55
CA GLN A 316 -17.84 10.15 3.12
C GLN A 316 -16.52 9.54 2.60
N LYS A 317 -15.37 10.11 2.98
CA LYS A 317 -14.06 9.56 2.62
C LYS A 317 -13.85 8.17 3.23
N ALA A 318 -14.13 8.02 4.53
CA ALA A 318 -14.04 6.74 5.21
C ALA A 318 -14.99 5.69 4.59
N GLY A 319 -16.21 6.11 4.21
CA GLY A 319 -17.16 5.24 3.50
C GLY A 319 -16.62 4.74 2.16
N ALA A 320 -16.07 5.64 1.35
CA ALA A 320 -15.45 5.29 0.07
C ALA A 320 -14.20 4.40 0.26
N GLY A 321 -13.35 4.72 1.26
CA GLY A 321 -12.19 3.89 1.61
C GLY A 321 -12.60 2.50 2.07
N ALA A 322 -13.61 2.38 2.95
CA ALA A 322 -14.11 1.08 3.39
C ALA A 322 -14.68 0.24 2.24
N GLN A 323 -15.34 0.87 1.28
CA GLN A 323 -15.83 0.18 0.09
C GLN A 323 -14.67 -0.39 -0.73
N ARG A 324 -13.63 0.42 -1.05
CA ARG A 324 -12.46 -0.03 -1.81
C ARG A 324 -11.66 -1.11 -1.08
N VAL A 325 -11.48 -0.98 0.23
CA VAL A 325 -10.88 -2.01 1.09
C VAL A 325 -11.72 -3.30 1.05
N GLY A 326 -13.05 -3.19 1.16
CA GLY A 326 -13.94 -4.34 1.06
C GLY A 326 -13.91 -5.02 -0.31
N GLU A 327 -13.85 -4.25 -1.39
CA GLU A 327 -13.69 -4.76 -2.75
C GLU A 327 -12.36 -5.52 -2.91
N LEU A 328 -11.25 -4.97 -2.37
CA LEU A 328 -9.94 -5.61 -2.41
C LEU A 328 -9.92 -6.91 -1.60
N MET A 329 -10.48 -6.91 -0.38
CA MET A 329 -10.58 -8.09 0.48
C MET A 329 -11.51 -9.18 -0.09
N ALA A 330 -12.44 -8.83 -0.97
CA ALA A 330 -13.34 -9.78 -1.64
C ALA A 330 -12.70 -10.49 -2.82
N LEU A 331 -11.59 -9.97 -3.36
CA LEU A 331 -10.86 -10.63 -4.44
C LEU A 331 -10.25 -11.93 -3.93
N SER A 332 -10.24 -12.93 -4.76
CA SER A 332 -9.57 -14.20 -4.50
C SER A 332 -8.59 -14.48 -5.63
N SER A 333 -7.43 -15.03 -5.31
CA SER A 333 -6.49 -15.48 -6.32
C SER A 333 -7.16 -16.53 -7.23
N ALA A 334 -6.97 -16.40 -8.53
CA ALA A 334 -7.41 -17.41 -9.50
C ALA A 334 -6.56 -18.69 -9.41
N LEU A 335 -5.39 -18.61 -8.75
CA LEU A 335 -4.49 -19.75 -8.56
C LEU A 335 -4.78 -20.42 -7.20
N PRO A 336 -5.43 -21.58 -7.16
CA PRO A 336 -5.64 -22.30 -5.91
C PRO A 336 -4.29 -22.76 -5.34
N ARG A 337 -4.01 -22.39 -4.08
CA ARG A 337 -2.78 -22.79 -3.38
C ARG A 337 -2.77 -24.27 -2.98
N ARG A 338 -3.91 -24.95 -3.04
CA ARG A 338 -4.10 -26.32 -2.58
C ARG A 338 -3.93 -27.33 -3.72
N GLY A 339 -2.70 -27.62 -4.10
CA GLY A 339 -2.34 -28.93 -4.62
C GLY A 339 -1.88 -29.80 -3.44
N GLU A 340 -2.13 -31.07 -3.48
CA GLU A 340 -1.71 -32.01 -2.42
C GLU A 340 -0.45 -32.79 -2.81
N LEU A 341 -0.01 -32.67 -4.07
CA LEU A 341 1.10 -33.45 -4.60
C LEU A 341 2.43 -32.71 -4.42
N ALA A 342 3.36 -33.36 -3.76
CA ALA A 342 4.75 -32.91 -3.70
C ALA A 342 5.52 -33.31 -4.96
N LEU A 343 6.47 -32.48 -5.38
CA LEU A 343 7.38 -32.82 -6.45
C LEU A 343 8.45 -33.82 -5.98
N PRO A 344 8.92 -34.72 -6.85
CA PRO A 344 9.94 -35.69 -6.50
C PRO A 344 11.27 -34.99 -6.14
N PRO A 345 12.11 -35.60 -5.28
CA PRO A 345 13.46 -35.11 -5.00
C PRO A 345 14.38 -35.25 -6.22
N GLY A 346 15.49 -34.50 -6.21
CA GLY A 346 16.48 -34.53 -7.29
C GLY A 346 16.07 -33.74 -8.54
N PRO A 347 16.75 -33.95 -9.68
CA PRO A 347 16.49 -33.27 -10.94
C PRO A 347 15.07 -33.52 -11.45
N LEU A 348 14.36 -32.47 -11.87
CA LEU A 348 12.97 -32.57 -12.34
C LEU A 348 12.91 -32.73 -13.87
N SER A 349 12.10 -33.68 -14.35
CA SER A 349 11.67 -33.63 -15.77
C SER A 349 10.74 -32.46 -16.01
N VAL A 350 10.76 -31.87 -17.20
CA VAL A 350 9.83 -30.82 -17.62
C VAL A 350 9.07 -31.29 -18.86
N SER A 351 7.74 -31.12 -18.87
CA SER A 351 6.92 -31.48 -20.02
C SER A 351 5.85 -30.41 -20.23
N PHE A 352 5.81 -29.85 -21.44
CA PHE A 352 4.73 -29.04 -21.96
C PHE A 352 3.93 -29.90 -22.93
N GLU A 353 2.63 -30.04 -22.70
CA GLU A 353 1.75 -30.90 -23.48
C GLU A 353 0.64 -30.04 -24.10
N ARG A 354 0.81 -29.59 -25.34
CA ARG A 354 -0.11 -28.74 -26.10
C ARG A 354 -0.55 -27.50 -25.31
N VAL A 355 0.41 -26.80 -24.73
CA VAL A 355 0.16 -25.67 -23.86
C VAL A 355 -0.18 -24.43 -24.69
N SER A 356 -1.38 -23.88 -24.43
CA SER A 356 -1.79 -22.57 -24.95
C SER A 356 -2.05 -21.62 -23.80
N PHE A 357 -1.59 -20.38 -23.94
CA PHE A 357 -1.69 -19.37 -22.90
C PHE A 357 -1.92 -17.97 -23.49
N ARG A 358 -2.65 -17.14 -22.74
CA ARG A 358 -2.79 -15.68 -22.94
C ARG A 358 -2.83 -14.98 -21.60
N TYR A 359 -2.37 -13.74 -21.57
CA TYR A 359 -2.53 -12.90 -20.38
C TYR A 359 -3.97 -12.41 -20.23
N PRO A 360 -4.49 -12.27 -19.01
CA PRO A 360 -5.87 -11.82 -18.78
C PRO A 360 -6.21 -10.41 -19.27
N ASP A 361 -5.18 -9.56 -19.42
CA ASP A 361 -5.24 -8.16 -19.85
C ASP A 361 -4.99 -7.97 -21.36
N GLU A 362 -4.68 -9.05 -22.09
CA GLU A 362 -4.50 -9.03 -23.55
C GLU A 362 -5.79 -9.36 -24.31
N ASP A 363 -5.76 -9.11 -25.62
CA ASP A 363 -6.86 -9.42 -26.54
C ASP A 363 -7.30 -10.90 -26.40
N PRO A 364 -8.59 -11.18 -26.14
CA PRO A 364 -9.10 -12.54 -25.98
C PRO A 364 -8.83 -13.49 -27.17
N GLU A 365 -8.64 -12.95 -28.37
CA GLU A 365 -8.38 -13.74 -29.56
C GLU A 365 -6.89 -14.01 -29.82
N ARG A 366 -5.99 -13.32 -29.09
CA ARG A 366 -4.55 -13.45 -29.27
C ARG A 366 -3.94 -14.36 -28.20
N LEU A 367 -3.38 -15.48 -28.65
CA LEU A 367 -2.59 -16.36 -27.78
C LEU A 367 -1.13 -15.89 -27.73
N THR A 368 -0.57 -15.81 -26.51
CA THR A 368 0.86 -15.54 -26.30
C THR A 368 1.69 -16.81 -26.46
N LEU A 369 1.15 -17.97 -26.09
CA LEU A 369 1.64 -19.30 -26.44
C LEU A 369 0.53 -20.08 -27.11
N ASP A 370 0.88 -20.79 -28.20
CA ASP A 370 -0.08 -21.54 -29.03
C ASP A 370 0.46 -22.93 -29.34
N ASP A 371 -0.17 -23.96 -28.75
CA ASP A 371 0.13 -25.38 -28.90
C ASP A 371 1.62 -25.75 -28.65
N VAL A 372 2.22 -25.18 -27.61
CA VAL A 372 3.61 -25.44 -27.25
C VAL A 372 3.76 -26.84 -26.65
N SER A 373 4.62 -27.66 -27.27
CA SER A 373 4.89 -29.04 -26.82
C SER A 373 6.38 -29.35 -26.89
N PHE A 374 6.97 -29.75 -25.75
CA PHE A 374 8.35 -30.25 -25.66
C PHE A 374 8.53 -31.03 -24.37
N ARG A 375 9.62 -31.79 -24.26
CA ARG A 375 9.96 -32.57 -23.06
C ARG A 375 11.45 -32.53 -22.80
N LEU A 376 11.80 -32.37 -21.49
CA LEU A 376 13.16 -32.44 -20.96
C LEU A 376 13.26 -33.62 -20.01
N ALA A 377 14.33 -34.39 -20.15
CA ALA A 377 14.66 -35.42 -19.18
C ALA A 377 15.25 -34.81 -17.89
N PRO A 378 15.19 -35.51 -16.77
CA PRO A 378 15.91 -35.12 -15.55
C PRO A 378 17.42 -34.93 -15.83
N GLY A 379 17.99 -33.80 -15.41
CA GLY A 379 19.40 -33.45 -15.61
C GLY A 379 19.74 -32.89 -16.99
N GLU A 380 18.79 -32.81 -17.92
CA GLU A 380 18.99 -32.22 -19.24
C GLU A 380 18.96 -30.69 -19.19
N ARG A 381 19.82 -30.04 -20.00
CA ARG A 381 19.92 -28.59 -20.14
C ARG A 381 19.33 -28.13 -21.46
N LEU A 382 18.36 -27.22 -21.41
CA LEU A 382 17.68 -26.65 -22.59
C LEU A 382 18.14 -25.21 -22.83
N GLY A 383 18.56 -24.89 -24.05
CA GLY A 383 18.70 -23.52 -24.53
C GLY A 383 17.40 -23.05 -25.17
N LEU A 384 16.82 -22.00 -24.62
CA LEU A 384 15.60 -21.38 -25.11
C LEU A 384 15.93 -20.13 -25.92
N LEU A 385 15.69 -20.17 -27.23
CA LEU A 385 15.99 -19.12 -28.19
C LEU A 385 14.70 -18.54 -28.80
N GLY A 386 14.78 -17.32 -29.30
CA GLY A 386 13.67 -16.67 -29.99
C GLY A 386 13.68 -15.16 -29.83
N ARG A 387 12.98 -14.46 -30.72
CA ARG A 387 12.86 -12.99 -30.68
C ARG A 387 12.21 -12.50 -29.40
N THR A 388 12.43 -11.22 -29.09
CA THR A 388 11.66 -10.53 -28.05
C THR A 388 10.16 -10.60 -28.40
N GLY A 389 9.34 -11.01 -27.42
CA GLY A 389 7.90 -11.25 -27.65
C GLY A 389 7.55 -12.64 -28.23
N SER A 390 8.50 -13.55 -28.43
CA SER A 390 8.20 -14.92 -28.90
C SER A 390 7.58 -15.85 -27.84
N GLY A 391 7.44 -15.41 -26.59
CA GLY A 391 6.83 -16.20 -25.51
C GLY A 391 7.81 -16.82 -24.51
N LYS A 392 9.13 -16.57 -24.60
CA LYS A 392 10.15 -17.15 -23.70
C LYS A 392 9.85 -16.87 -22.21
N THR A 393 9.67 -15.60 -21.86
CA THR A 393 9.34 -15.18 -20.47
C THR A 393 7.99 -15.74 -20.02
N THR A 394 7.04 -15.90 -20.92
CA THR A 394 5.72 -16.49 -20.62
C THR A 394 5.86 -17.98 -20.28
N LEU A 395 6.70 -18.71 -21.04
CA LEU A 395 6.99 -20.11 -20.76
C LEU A 395 7.60 -20.28 -19.36
N THR A 396 8.57 -19.43 -18.98
CA THR A 396 9.17 -19.48 -17.64
C THR A 396 8.16 -19.13 -16.54
N ARG A 397 7.27 -18.16 -16.76
CA ARG A 397 6.21 -17.81 -15.79
C ARG A 397 5.25 -18.96 -15.52
N LEU A 398 4.97 -19.80 -16.50
CA LEU A 398 4.15 -21.01 -16.32
C LEU A 398 4.89 -22.09 -15.50
N LEU A 399 6.22 -22.21 -15.60
CA LEU A 399 7.02 -23.13 -14.77
C LEU A 399 6.96 -22.80 -13.27
N PHE A 400 6.93 -21.52 -12.92
CA PHE A 400 6.75 -21.05 -11.52
C PHE A 400 5.28 -21.02 -11.10
N ARG A 401 4.37 -21.45 -11.98
CA ARG A 401 2.94 -21.34 -11.78
C ARG A 401 2.54 -19.95 -11.28
N LEU A 402 3.06 -18.91 -11.96
CA LEU A 402 2.59 -17.53 -11.77
C LEU A 402 1.26 -17.30 -12.50
N TYR A 403 0.95 -18.17 -13.46
CA TYR A 403 -0.28 -18.29 -14.21
C TYR A 403 -0.55 -19.75 -14.52
N ASP A 404 -1.82 -20.12 -14.70
CA ASP A 404 -2.22 -21.43 -15.23
C ASP A 404 -2.46 -21.33 -16.76
N PRO A 405 -2.15 -22.37 -17.56
CA PRO A 405 -2.42 -22.38 -19.00
C PRO A 405 -3.92 -22.38 -19.29
N VAL A 406 -4.32 -21.79 -20.44
CA VAL A 406 -5.72 -21.82 -20.92
C VAL A 406 -6.08 -23.21 -21.45
N ALA A 407 -5.12 -23.89 -22.05
CA ALA A 407 -5.27 -25.26 -22.56
C ALA A 407 -3.93 -26.00 -22.47
N GLY A 408 -3.99 -27.32 -22.44
CA GLY A 408 -2.80 -28.18 -22.28
C GLY A 408 -2.39 -28.33 -20.82
N ARG A 409 -1.17 -28.86 -20.59
CA ARG A 409 -0.63 -29.15 -19.25
C ARG A 409 0.86 -28.89 -19.19
N VAL A 410 1.29 -28.35 -18.04
CA VAL A 410 2.70 -28.24 -17.65
C VAL A 410 2.99 -29.24 -16.55
N ARG A 411 3.97 -30.15 -16.76
CA ARG A 411 4.35 -31.13 -15.74
C ARG A 411 5.79 -30.94 -15.30
N LEU A 412 6.01 -31.02 -14.00
CA LEU A 412 7.31 -30.97 -13.35
C LEU A 412 7.54 -32.26 -12.56
N GLY A 413 8.61 -33.00 -12.86
CA GLY A 413 8.83 -34.29 -12.23
C GLY A 413 7.70 -35.32 -12.45
N GLY A 414 6.93 -35.17 -13.55
CA GLY A 414 5.75 -36.00 -13.85
C GLY A 414 4.44 -35.53 -13.19
N VAL A 415 4.51 -34.59 -12.24
CA VAL A 415 3.33 -34.02 -11.57
C VAL A 415 2.80 -32.83 -12.36
N ASP A 416 1.49 -32.74 -12.55
CA ASP A 416 0.86 -31.56 -13.16
C ASP A 416 1.02 -30.36 -12.23
N ALA A 417 1.50 -29.24 -12.77
CA ALA A 417 1.75 -28.03 -11.97
C ALA A 417 0.48 -27.51 -11.28
N THR A 418 -0.70 -27.75 -11.84
CA THR A 418 -2.00 -27.35 -11.26
C THR A 418 -2.41 -28.21 -10.08
N GLU A 419 -1.89 -29.43 -9.97
CA GLU A 419 -2.17 -30.39 -8.89
C GLU A 419 -1.08 -30.36 -7.79
N ALA A 420 0.06 -29.71 -8.05
CA ALA A 420 1.15 -29.58 -7.10
C ALA A 420 0.81 -28.55 -6.01
N ASP A 421 1.29 -28.80 -4.78
CA ASP A 421 1.35 -27.77 -3.76
C ASP A 421 2.22 -26.61 -4.26
N LEU A 422 1.70 -25.38 -4.21
CA LEU A 422 2.33 -24.23 -4.82
C LEU A 422 3.65 -23.84 -4.14
N ASP A 423 3.71 -23.93 -2.82
CA ASP A 423 4.89 -23.57 -2.05
C ASP A 423 5.97 -24.65 -2.23
N ALA A 424 5.57 -25.93 -2.22
CA ALA A 424 6.46 -27.04 -2.54
C ALA A 424 6.99 -26.99 -3.99
N LEU A 425 6.16 -26.57 -4.96
CA LEU A 425 6.60 -26.37 -6.34
C LEU A 425 7.67 -25.28 -6.43
N ARG A 426 7.42 -24.13 -5.83
CA ARG A 426 8.32 -22.98 -5.86
C ARG A 426 9.64 -23.24 -5.12
N ALA A 427 9.63 -24.06 -4.08
CA ALA A 427 10.83 -24.50 -3.41
C ALA A 427 11.70 -25.45 -4.28
N ARG A 428 11.13 -26.03 -5.35
CA ARG A 428 11.86 -26.96 -6.26
C ARG A 428 12.26 -26.36 -7.59
N VAL A 429 11.88 -25.08 -7.87
CA VAL A 429 12.23 -24.36 -9.10
C VAL A 429 12.98 -23.09 -8.75
N GLY A 430 14.24 -22.96 -9.17
CA GLY A 430 15.07 -21.79 -8.93
C GLY A 430 15.08 -20.84 -10.12
N LEU A 431 15.08 -19.51 -9.87
CA LEU A 431 15.18 -18.47 -10.89
C LEU A 431 16.41 -17.61 -10.65
N VAL A 432 17.23 -17.45 -11.68
CA VAL A 432 18.19 -16.35 -11.79
C VAL A 432 17.66 -15.41 -12.87
N SER A 433 17.15 -14.25 -12.46
CA SER A 433 16.60 -13.24 -13.38
C SER A 433 17.69 -12.35 -13.96
N GLN A 434 17.42 -11.75 -15.12
CA GLN A 434 18.29 -10.79 -15.77
C GLN A 434 18.55 -9.56 -14.88
N GLU A 435 17.50 -9.02 -14.27
CA GLU A 435 17.60 -7.95 -13.27
C GLU A 435 17.44 -8.53 -11.86
N VAL A 436 18.53 -8.49 -11.10
CA VAL A 436 18.56 -8.99 -9.72
C VAL A 436 17.90 -7.98 -8.80
N GLN A 437 16.81 -8.39 -8.17
CA GLN A 437 16.16 -7.58 -7.12
C GLN A 437 16.80 -7.87 -5.76
N LEU A 438 17.36 -6.83 -5.15
CA LEU A 438 17.88 -6.85 -3.79
C LEU A 438 17.03 -5.95 -2.90
N PHE A 439 16.71 -6.46 -1.71
CA PHE A 439 15.87 -5.77 -0.75
C PHE A 439 16.72 -5.06 0.30
N ARG A 440 16.22 -3.96 0.82
CA ARG A 440 16.87 -3.30 1.96
C ARG A 440 16.83 -4.22 3.19
N GLY A 441 18.00 -4.67 3.62
CA GLY A 441 18.17 -5.62 4.71
C GLY A 441 19.60 -6.10 4.79
N THR A 442 19.90 -7.08 5.64
CA THR A 442 21.24 -7.65 5.70
C THR A 442 21.53 -8.50 4.46
N LEU A 443 22.82 -8.77 4.19
CA LEU A 443 23.24 -9.71 3.17
C LEU A 443 22.65 -11.11 3.44
N ARG A 444 22.63 -11.55 4.71
CA ARG A 444 21.95 -12.76 5.18
C ARG A 444 20.50 -12.82 4.69
N HIS A 445 19.70 -11.81 5.00
CA HIS A 445 18.30 -11.74 4.58
C HIS A 445 18.14 -11.78 3.06
N ASN A 446 19.05 -11.13 2.34
CA ASN A 446 19.02 -11.17 0.89
C ASN A 446 19.42 -12.54 0.32
N LEU A 447 20.30 -13.28 0.96
CA LEU A 447 20.70 -14.63 0.55
C LEU A 447 19.59 -15.66 0.81
N THR A 448 18.90 -15.55 1.98
CA THR A 448 17.90 -16.54 2.42
C THR A 448 16.46 -16.17 2.05
N PHE A 449 16.22 -15.01 1.42
CA PHE A 449 14.88 -14.44 1.24
C PHE A 449 14.12 -14.29 2.57
N PHE A 450 14.82 -13.82 3.60
CA PHE A 450 14.29 -13.60 4.95
C PHE A 450 13.86 -14.89 5.67
N ASP A 451 14.38 -16.04 5.28
CA ASP A 451 14.23 -17.29 6.01
C ASP A 451 15.30 -17.37 7.10
N ASP A 452 14.87 -17.19 8.35
CA ASP A 452 15.75 -17.29 9.53
C ASP A 452 16.11 -18.73 9.91
N GLY A 453 15.53 -19.72 9.23
CA GLY A 453 15.80 -21.14 9.45
C GLY A 453 17.08 -21.65 8.77
N VAL A 454 17.74 -20.83 7.95
CA VAL A 454 18.99 -21.21 7.26
C VAL A 454 20.20 -20.88 8.12
N ASP A 455 20.96 -21.89 8.53
CA ASP A 455 22.16 -21.73 9.35
C ASP A 455 23.30 -21.02 8.61
N ASP A 456 24.08 -20.24 9.36
CA ASP A 456 25.26 -19.52 8.84
C ASP A 456 26.28 -20.46 8.20
N ASP A 457 26.49 -21.64 8.77
CA ASP A 457 27.41 -22.65 8.20
C ASP A 457 26.99 -23.06 6.79
N ARG A 458 25.68 -23.18 6.53
CA ARG A 458 25.14 -23.47 5.19
C ARG A 458 25.36 -22.30 4.24
N ILE A 459 25.15 -21.06 4.71
CA ILE A 459 25.39 -19.86 3.90
C ILE A 459 26.88 -19.75 3.55
N LEU A 460 27.77 -19.91 4.52
CA LEU A 460 29.21 -19.83 4.32
C LEU A 460 29.71 -20.94 3.38
N ALA A 461 29.17 -22.16 3.51
CA ALA A 461 29.49 -23.25 2.59
C ALA A 461 29.15 -22.93 1.13
N VAL A 462 27.97 -22.34 0.89
CA VAL A 462 27.57 -21.90 -0.46
C VAL A 462 28.45 -20.77 -0.97
N LEU A 463 28.78 -19.78 -0.13
CA LEU A 463 29.67 -18.69 -0.52
C LEU A 463 31.08 -19.18 -0.82
N ALA A 464 31.57 -20.19 -0.09
CA ALA A 464 32.83 -20.87 -0.39
C ALA A 464 32.79 -21.58 -1.75
N GLU A 465 31.71 -22.29 -2.06
CA GLU A 465 31.52 -22.96 -3.35
C GLU A 465 31.50 -21.96 -4.52
N LEU A 466 31.01 -20.73 -4.29
CA LEU A 466 30.99 -19.65 -5.28
C LEU A 466 32.24 -18.78 -5.32
N ASP A 467 33.28 -19.12 -4.54
CA ASP A 467 34.51 -18.31 -4.41
C ASP A 467 34.24 -16.86 -3.96
N MET A 468 33.28 -16.71 -3.01
CA MET A 468 32.84 -15.42 -2.48
C MET A 468 33.28 -15.13 -1.03
N LEU A 469 34.07 -16.02 -0.39
CA LEU A 469 34.50 -15.80 1.01
C LEU A 469 35.37 -14.56 1.15
N ASP A 470 36.37 -14.38 0.27
CA ASP A 470 37.24 -13.19 0.26
C ASP A 470 36.43 -11.90 0.03
N TRP A 471 35.35 -11.97 -0.75
CA TRP A 471 34.44 -10.87 -0.94
C TRP A 471 33.63 -10.58 0.33
N LEU A 472 33.14 -11.62 1.01
CA LEU A 472 32.42 -11.48 2.28
C LEU A 472 33.33 -10.89 3.38
N GLU A 473 34.60 -11.29 3.46
CA GLU A 473 35.59 -10.75 4.42
C GLU A 473 35.84 -9.23 4.22
N ARG A 474 35.68 -8.75 2.99
CA ARG A 474 35.80 -7.31 2.69
C ARG A 474 34.58 -6.51 3.04
N GLN A 475 33.45 -7.14 3.41
CA GLN A 475 32.26 -6.45 3.86
C GLN A 475 32.42 -6.05 5.33
N ASP A 476 32.06 -4.82 5.68
CA ASP A 476 32.27 -4.23 7.02
C ASP A 476 31.68 -5.07 8.17
N ALA A 477 30.57 -5.77 7.93
CA ALA A 477 29.85 -6.57 8.93
C ALA A 477 29.59 -8.03 8.46
N GLY A 478 30.33 -8.55 7.46
CA GLY A 478 30.12 -9.90 6.96
C GLY A 478 28.68 -10.14 6.48
N LEU A 479 28.03 -11.21 6.96
CA LEU A 479 26.65 -11.54 6.62
C LEU A 479 25.63 -10.49 7.10
N ASP A 480 25.97 -9.68 8.10
CA ASP A 480 25.09 -8.63 8.64
C ASP A 480 25.28 -7.27 7.94
N THR A 481 26.13 -7.21 6.90
CA THR A 481 26.28 -6.03 6.05
C THR A 481 24.93 -5.63 5.45
N VAL A 482 24.57 -4.36 5.61
CA VAL A 482 23.28 -3.82 5.13
C VAL A 482 23.37 -3.58 3.62
N ILE A 483 22.47 -4.19 2.89
CA ILE A 483 22.25 -3.96 1.45
C ILE A 483 21.19 -2.87 1.27
N ASP A 484 21.47 -1.88 0.43
CA ASP A 484 20.52 -0.83 0.08
C ASP A 484 19.42 -1.35 -0.85
N SER A 485 18.29 -0.65 -0.86
CA SER A 485 17.18 -0.95 -1.79
C SER A 485 17.67 -0.96 -3.24
N GLY A 486 17.42 -2.06 -3.95
CA GLY A 486 17.90 -2.31 -5.31
C GLY A 486 19.39 -2.61 -5.42
N GLY A 487 20.08 -2.88 -4.30
CA GLY A 487 21.51 -3.28 -4.31
C GLY A 487 22.48 -2.18 -4.74
N ARG A 488 22.13 -0.90 -4.55
CA ARG A 488 22.93 0.24 -5.04
C ARG A 488 24.36 0.32 -4.49
N ASN A 489 24.61 -0.34 -3.39
CA ASN A 489 25.95 -0.47 -2.77
C ASN A 489 26.72 -1.72 -3.22
N LEU A 490 26.20 -2.49 -4.18
CA LEU A 490 26.88 -3.60 -4.82
C LEU A 490 27.10 -3.33 -6.31
N SER A 491 28.16 -3.87 -6.87
CA SER A 491 28.33 -3.93 -8.33
C SER A 491 27.31 -4.90 -8.96
N ALA A 492 27.04 -4.74 -10.24
CA ALA A 492 26.12 -5.63 -10.96
C ALA A 492 26.54 -7.11 -10.86
N GLY A 493 27.84 -7.39 -10.92
CA GLY A 493 28.36 -8.74 -10.77
C GLY A 493 28.21 -9.33 -9.37
N GLU A 494 28.46 -8.53 -8.34
CA GLU A 494 28.21 -8.95 -6.95
C GLU A 494 26.74 -9.24 -6.70
N ALA A 495 25.85 -8.38 -7.21
CA ALA A 495 24.40 -8.61 -7.14
C ALA A 495 23.99 -9.93 -7.81
N GLN A 496 24.59 -10.25 -8.98
CA GLN A 496 24.35 -11.52 -9.67
C GLN A 496 24.90 -12.72 -8.88
N LEU A 497 26.09 -12.63 -8.30
CA LEU A 497 26.63 -13.69 -7.45
C LEU A 497 25.74 -13.94 -6.22
N VAL A 498 25.16 -12.90 -5.63
CA VAL A 498 24.14 -13.04 -4.58
C VAL A 498 22.90 -13.78 -5.10
N ALA A 499 22.45 -13.49 -6.33
CA ALA A 499 21.32 -14.21 -6.94
C ALA A 499 21.65 -15.69 -7.19
N PHE A 500 22.87 -16.02 -7.62
CA PHE A 500 23.32 -17.40 -7.72
C PHE A 500 23.34 -18.09 -6.34
N ALA A 501 23.90 -17.44 -5.32
CA ALA A 501 23.95 -17.98 -3.97
C ALA A 501 22.55 -18.31 -3.43
N ARG A 502 21.53 -17.48 -3.71
CA ARG A 502 20.11 -17.79 -3.39
C ARG A 502 19.67 -19.13 -3.98
N VAL A 503 19.98 -19.35 -5.26
CA VAL A 503 19.56 -20.58 -5.94
C VAL A 503 20.35 -21.80 -5.44
N PHE A 504 21.61 -21.63 -5.07
CA PHE A 504 22.40 -22.70 -4.42
C PHE A 504 21.84 -23.06 -3.03
N LEU A 505 21.42 -22.06 -2.24
CA LEU A 505 20.79 -22.30 -0.93
C LEU A 505 19.45 -23.01 -1.07
N LEU A 506 18.65 -22.68 -2.09
CA LEU A 506 17.38 -23.31 -2.39
C LEU A 506 17.52 -24.76 -2.82
N ASP A 507 18.63 -25.14 -3.47
CA ASP A 507 18.92 -26.48 -4.03
C ASP A 507 17.76 -27.06 -4.88
N PRO A 508 17.34 -26.37 -5.93
CA PRO A 508 16.16 -26.75 -6.71
C PRO A 508 16.46 -27.92 -7.66
N GLY A 509 15.41 -28.65 -8.05
CA GLY A 509 15.50 -29.70 -9.06
C GLY A 509 15.41 -29.18 -10.52
N LEU A 510 14.90 -27.95 -10.70
CA LEU A 510 14.86 -27.24 -11.98
C LEU A 510 15.38 -25.82 -11.78
N ILE A 511 16.26 -25.37 -12.67
CA ILE A 511 16.79 -24.01 -12.69
C ILE A 511 16.38 -23.33 -13.97
N VAL A 512 15.89 -22.10 -13.85
CA VAL A 512 15.63 -21.20 -14.97
C VAL A 512 16.62 -20.04 -14.88
N LEU A 513 17.37 -19.84 -15.95
CA LEU A 513 18.36 -18.76 -16.07
C LEU A 513 17.90 -17.81 -17.17
N ASP A 514 17.69 -16.54 -16.81
CA ASP A 514 17.39 -15.48 -17.77
C ASP A 514 18.62 -14.57 -17.86
N GLU A 515 19.45 -14.84 -18.83
CA GLU A 515 20.77 -14.29 -19.20
C GLU A 515 21.49 -13.40 -18.15
N PRO A 516 22.41 -13.95 -17.38
CA PRO A 516 23.02 -13.24 -16.25
C PRO A 516 24.22 -12.32 -16.57
N SER A 517 24.60 -12.05 -17.85
CA SER A 517 25.97 -11.53 -18.08
C SER A 517 26.16 -10.31 -18.99
N SER A 518 25.21 -9.43 -19.15
CA SER A 518 25.26 -8.40 -20.20
C SER A 518 26.01 -7.09 -19.87
N ARG A 519 26.90 -6.98 -18.90
CA ARG A 519 27.74 -5.76 -18.65
C ARG A 519 28.78 -5.93 -17.54
N LEU A 520 29.46 -7.05 -17.48
CA LEU A 520 30.41 -7.36 -16.41
C LEU A 520 31.85 -7.15 -16.85
N ASP A 521 32.75 -6.89 -15.90
CA ASP A 521 34.18 -6.96 -16.13
C ASP A 521 34.63 -8.42 -16.35
N PRO A 522 35.71 -8.65 -17.10
CA PRO A 522 36.16 -10.01 -17.48
C PRO A 522 36.44 -10.92 -16.28
N ALA A 523 36.91 -10.39 -15.16
CA ALA A 523 37.21 -11.20 -13.98
C ALA A 523 35.93 -11.68 -13.28
N THR A 524 34.93 -10.84 -13.19
CA THR A 524 33.60 -11.18 -12.65
C THR A 524 32.85 -12.13 -13.60
N GLU A 525 33.01 -11.97 -14.92
CA GLU A 525 32.43 -12.88 -15.91
C GLU A 525 32.96 -14.32 -15.76
N LEU A 526 34.27 -14.50 -15.60
CA LEU A 526 34.89 -15.81 -15.37
C LEU A 526 34.38 -16.47 -14.07
N ARG A 527 34.20 -15.70 -12.99
CA ARG A 527 33.64 -16.22 -11.73
C ARG A 527 32.19 -16.66 -11.90
N LEU A 528 31.39 -15.86 -12.59
CA LEU A 528 29.99 -16.19 -12.88
C LEU A 528 29.85 -17.42 -13.77
N GLU A 529 30.74 -17.58 -14.77
CA GLU A 529 30.77 -18.79 -15.60
C GLU A 529 31.10 -20.04 -14.77
N ALA A 530 32.10 -19.96 -13.89
CA ALA A 530 32.44 -21.06 -13.01
C ALA A 530 31.31 -21.41 -12.04
N ALA A 531 30.63 -20.37 -11.48
CA ALA A 531 29.46 -20.53 -10.64
C ALA A 531 28.30 -21.18 -11.42
N LEU A 532 28.07 -20.75 -12.64
CA LEU A 532 27.05 -21.30 -13.53
C LEU A 532 27.28 -22.80 -13.81
N GLU A 533 28.49 -23.20 -14.15
CA GLU A 533 28.82 -24.61 -14.39
C GLU A 533 28.55 -25.48 -13.16
N ARG A 534 28.93 -25.00 -11.98
CA ARG A 534 28.66 -25.70 -10.70
C ARG A 534 27.17 -25.78 -10.43
N LEU A 535 26.44 -24.68 -10.66
CA LEU A 535 25.00 -24.63 -10.44
C LEU A 535 24.24 -25.62 -11.34
N LEU A 536 24.67 -25.75 -12.60
CA LEU A 536 24.02 -26.62 -13.58
C LEU A 536 24.43 -28.11 -13.42
N ALA A 537 25.44 -28.41 -12.65
CA ALA A 537 25.91 -29.79 -12.48
C ALA A 537 24.85 -30.66 -11.81
N GLY A 538 24.41 -31.73 -12.52
CA GLY A 538 23.43 -32.69 -12.01
C GLY A 538 22.00 -32.17 -11.84
N ARG A 539 21.68 -30.98 -12.36
CA ARG A 539 20.33 -30.38 -12.29
C ARG A 539 19.72 -30.19 -13.66
N THR A 540 18.42 -30.20 -13.75
CA THR A 540 17.70 -29.81 -14.98
C THR A 540 17.72 -28.29 -15.11
N ALA A 541 17.98 -27.79 -16.32
CA ALA A 541 18.06 -26.34 -16.51
C ALA A 541 17.39 -25.89 -17.81
N ILE A 542 16.79 -24.70 -17.76
CA ILE A 542 16.32 -23.94 -18.91
C ILE A 542 17.07 -22.61 -18.94
N VAL A 543 17.85 -22.39 -19.99
CA VAL A 543 18.68 -21.20 -20.16
C VAL A 543 18.11 -20.37 -21.30
N ILE A 544 17.56 -19.20 -20.97
CA ILE A 544 17.17 -18.21 -21.97
C ILE A 544 18.45 -17.55 -22.45
N ALA A 545 18.87 -17.84 -23.67
CA ALA A 545 20.17 -17.43 -24.16
C ALA A 545 20.03 -16.31 -25.19
N HIS A 546 20.80 -15.25 -24.99
CA HIS A 546 21.05 -14.18 -25.93
C HIS A 546 22.51 -14.18 -26.43
N ARG A 547 23.38 -15.07 -25.88
CA ARG A 547 24.75 -15.25 -26.31
C ARG A 547 24.99 -16.68 -26.82
N LEU A 548 25.78 -16.79 -27.87
CA LEU A 548 26.11 -18.09 -28.51
C LEU A 548 26.89 -19.03 -27.57
N GLU A 549 27.79 -18.48 -26.76
CA GLU A 549 28.62 -19.24 -25.82
C GLU A 549 27.78 -19.99 -24.78
N THR A 550 26.71 -19.35 -24.31
CA THR A 550 25.75 -19.98 -23.38
C THR A 550 25.02 -21.14 -24.02
N VAL A 551 24.67 -21.01 -25.32
CA VAL A 551 23.98 -22.04 -26.08
C VAL A 551 24.85 -23.24 -26.39
N GLU A 552 26.15 -23.07 -26.48
CA GLU A 552 27.07 -24.17 -26.76
C GLU A 552 27.23 -25.17 -25.60
N ARG A 553 26.76 -24.79 -24.41
CA ARG A 553 26.86 -25.60 -23.16
C ARG A 553 25.59 -26.40 -22.84
N VAL A 554 24.55 -26.31 -23.66
CA VAL A 554 23.26 -27.01 -23.41
C VAL A 554 23.18 -28.31 -24.24
N ASP A 555 22.28 -29.21 -23.81
CA ASP A 555 22.10 -30.51 -24.49
C ASP A 555 21.07 -30.39 -25.64
N SER A 556 19.98 -29.69 -25.41
CA SER A 556 18.88 -29.51 -26.37
C SER A 556 18.60 -28.02 -26.61
N ILE A 557 18.04 -27.71 -27.77
CA ILE A 557 17.64 -26.37 -28.19
C ILE A 557 16.14 -26.34 -28.46
N LEU A 558 15.48 -25.29 -27.98
CA LEU A 558 14.12 -24.92 -28.31
C LEU A 558 14.11 -23.52 -28.92
N VAL A 559 13.67 -23.39 -30.16
CA VAL A 559 13.49 -22.10 -30.83
C VAL A 559 12.02 -21.74 -30.82
N MET A 560 11.68 -20.61 -30.21
CA MET A 560 10.32 -20.05 -30.16
C MET A 560 10.16 -18.97 -31.22
N ASP A 561 9.02 -18.99 -31.92
CA ASP A 561 8.64 -17.97 -32.92
C ASP A 561 7.13 -17.73 -32.86
N GLY A 562 6.72 -16.49 -32.59
CA GLY A 562 5.31 -16.10 -32.54
C GLY A 562 4.45 -16.94 -31.58
N GLY A 563 4.98 -17.32 -30.42
CA GLY A 563 4.26 -18.11 -29.41
C GLY A 563 4.23 -19.63 -29.68
N ARG A 564 4.90 -20.10 -30.72
CA ARG A 564 4.95 -21.52 -31.11
C ARG A 564 6.36 -22.08 -31.08
N VAL A 565 6.46 -23.41 -30.97
CA VAL A 565 7.74 -24.12 -31.13
C VAL A 565 8.07 -24.18 -32.61
N ALA A 566 9.08 -23.43 -33.04
CA ALA A 566 9.55 -23.43 -34.41
C ALA A 566 10.57 -24.56 -34.66
N GLU A 567 11.36 -24.93 -33.67
CA GLU A 567 12.33 -26.00 -33.74
C GLU A 567 12.64 -26.54 -32.34
N PHE A 568 12.77 -27.85 -32.18
CA PHE A 568 13.17 -28.49 -30.93
C PHE A 568 14.00 -29.77 -31.22
N GLY A 569 15.09 -29.95 -30.52
CA GLY A 569 15.89 -31.15 -30.64
C GLY A 569 17.29 -31.07 -30.01
N PRO A 570 18.06 -32.17 -30.04
CA PRO A 570 19.43 -32.20 -29.53
C PRO A 570 20.30 -31.18 -30.26
N ARG A 571 21.03 -30.35 -29.50
CA ARG A 571 21.88 -29.27 -30.02
C ARG A 571 22.81 -29.72 -31.12
N ARG A 572 23.47 -30.87 -30.93
CA ARG A 572 24.45 -31.42 -31.91
C ARG A 572 23.76 -31.78 -33.23
N ALA A 573 22.57 -32.34 -33.20
CA ALA A 573 21.80 -32.69 -34.39
C ALA A 573 21.36 -31.43 -35.15
N LEU A 574 20.82 -30.44 -34.43
CA LEU A 574 20.39 -29.16 -35.02
C LEU A 574 21.59 -28.37 -35.60
N ALA A 575 22.73 -28.39 -34.93
CA ALA A 575 23.94 -27.72 -35.42
C ALA A 575 24.50 -28.36 -36.72
N ALA A 576 24.31 -29.66 -36.93
CA ALA A 576 24.74 -30.39 -38.10
C ALA A 576 23.79 -30.25 -39.30
N ASP A 577 22.53 -29.91 -39.10
CA ASP A 577 21.54 -29.72 -40.18
C ASP A 577 21.62 -28.31 -40.78
N PRO A 578 22.06 -28.15 -42.04
CA PRO A 578 22.08 -26.82 -42.69
C PRO A 578 20.73 -26.12 -42.82
N ARG A 579 19.62 -26.84 -42.72
CA ARG A 579 18.26 -26.31 -42.82
C ARG A 579 17.69 -25.86 -41.48
N SER A 580 18.34 -26.30 -40.38
CA SER A 580 17.96 -25.92 -39.03
C SER A 580 18.00 -24.41 -38.86
N ARG A 581 17.01 -23.86 -38.13
CA ARG A 581 17.01 -22.45 -37.69
C ARG A 581 18.19 -22.17 -36.79
N TYR A 582 18.48 -23.08 -35.85
CA TYR A 582 19.60 -22.97 -34.94
C TYR A 582 20.95 -22.92 -35.68
N ALA A 583 21.16 -23.80 -36.71
CA ALA A 583 22.40 -23.77 -37.49
C ALA A 583 22.58 -22.47 -38.30
N ARG A 584 21.49 -21.86 -38.76
CA ARG A 584 21.51 -20.54 -39.41
C ARG A 584 21.88 -19.42 -38.45
N LEU A 585 21.26 -19.38 -37.27
CA LEU A 585 21.57 -18.43 -36.20
C LEU A 585 23.03 -18.52 -35.79
N ARG A 586 23.52 -19.75 -35.57
CA ARG A 586 24.91 -20.01 -35.22
C ARG A 586 25.90 -19.52 -36.29
N ARG A 587 25.62 -19.74 -37.57
CA ARG A 587 26.46 -19.24 -38.68
C ARG A 587 26.47 -17.72 -38.73
N ALA A 588 25.31 -17.08 -38.61
CA ALA A 588 25.20 -15.62 -38.60
C ALA A 588 25.93 -14.97 -37.43
N ALA A 589 25.95 -15.61 -36.25
CA ALA A 589 26.68 -15.12 -35.08
C ALA A 589 28.21 -15.33 -35.16
N LEU A 590 28.68 -16.29 -35.97
CA LEU A 590 30.10 -16.59 -36.16
C LEU A 590 30.71 -15.91 -37.40
N ASP A 591 29.92 -15.20 -38.21
CA ASP A 591 30.37 -14.50 -39.41
C ASP A 591 31.13 -13.21 -39.02
N PRO A 592 32.47 -13.13 -39.28
CA PRO A 592 33.27 -11.97 -38.93
C PRO A 592 32.95 -10.74 -39.81
N ASP A 593 32.29 -10.91 -40.95
CA ASP A 593 31.92 -9.83 -41.89
C ASP A 593 30.49 -9.32 -41.70
N ALA A 594 29.76 -9.84 -40.71
CA ALA A 594 28.47 -9.29 -40.34
C ALA A 594 28.65 -7.84 -39.85
N PRO A 595 27.84 -6.86 -40.34
CA PRO A 595 28.03 -5.46 -39.98
C PRO A 595 27.96 -5.29 -38.45
N ALA A 596 28.98 -4.65 -37.88
CA ALA A 596 29.17 -4.42 -36.45
C ALA A 596 28.11 -3.48 -35.81
N SER A 597 26.87 -3.56 -36.26
CA SER A 597 25.72 -2.85 -35.71
C SER A 597 25.07 -3.69 -34.59
N GLY A 598 25.63 -3.58 -33.42
CA GLY A 598 25.10 -4.23 -32.22
C GLY A 598 25.87 -5.48 -31.82
N SER A 599 26.11 -5.65 -30.53
CA SER A 599 26.74 -6.81 -29.94
C SER A 599 26.22 -8.14 -30.55
N HIS A 600 27.04 -9.21 -30.59
CA HIS A 600 26.63 -10.55 -31.04
C HIS A 600 25.30 -11.06 -30.46
N ALA A 601 24.83 -10.48 -29.38
CA ALA A 601 23.50 -10.64 -28.80
C ALA A 601 22.38 -10.22 -29.77
N GLY A 602 22.50 -9.09 -30.47
CA GLY A 602 21.45 -8.58 -31.37
C GLY A 602 21.19 -9.49 -32.59
N VAL A 603 22.22 -10.23 -33.06
CA VAL A 603 22.06 -11.11 -34.22
C VAL A 603 21.22 -12.35 -33.89
N LEU A 604 21.33 -12.89 -32.68
CA LEU A 604 20.46 -13.99 -32.20
C LEU A 604 19.03 -13.53 -32.00
N GLU A 605 18.84 -12.26 -31.62
CA GLU A 605 17.54 -11.66 -31.42
C GLU A 605 16.86 -11.24 -32.74
N GLU A 606 17.63 -10.88 -33.76
CA GLU A 606 17.12 -10.38 -35.05
C GLU A 606 16.81 -11.52 -36.04
N LEU A 607 17.45 -12.68 -35.91
CA LEU A 607 17.34 -13.80 -36.85
C LEU A 607 16.53 -14.99 -36.31
N ALA A 608 16.25 -15.08 -35.00
CA ALA A 608 15.37 -16.08 -34.41
C ALA A 608 13.91 -15.69 -34.53
#